data_bf8f7010009735f973ab1165f46a4db6
#
_entry.id   bf8f7010009735f973ab1165f46a4db6
#
_cell.length_a   1.000
_cell.length_b   1.000
_cell.length_c   1.000
_cell.angle_alpha   90.00
_cell.angle_beta   90.00
_cell.angle_gamma   90.00
#
_symmetry.space_group_name_H-M   'P 1'
#
loop_
_entity.id
_entity.type
_entity.pdbx_description
1 polymer ?
#
loop_
_entity_poly.entity_id
_entity_poly.type
_entity_poly.pdbx_seq_one_letter_code
_entity_poly.pdbx_strand_id
1 'polypeptide(L)'
;MYWDVVEVKPEPDYCLFVRFQDGLAGRVRLKQEELTGALAPLRDVQFFEQVFIDYGAVAWPGEIDLAPDAMYAQIAGQPDGLQHVG
;
A
#
# COMPACT_ATOMS: atom_id res chain seq x y z
N MET A 1 8.81 -4.08 -13.01
CA MET A 1 9.88 -4.04 -12.01
C MET A 1 9.49 -4.96 -10.86
N TYR A 2 10.45 -5.48 -10.15
CA TYR A 2 10.13 -6.43 -9.08
C TYR A 2 9.28 -5.80 -7.96
N TRP A 3 9.31 -4.49 -7.83
CA TRP A 3 8.51 -3.80 -6.82
C TRP A 3 7.11 -3.43 -7.31
N ASP A 4 6.71 -3.85 -8.50
CA ASP A 4 5.35 -3.60 -8.94
C ASP A 4 4.37 -4.35 -8.04
N VAL A 5 3.29 -3.67 -7.64
CA VAL A 5 2.25 -4.28 -6.84
C VAL A 5 1.34 -5.08 -7.76
N VAL A 6 1.10 -6.34 -7.39
CA VAL A 6 0.22 -7.22 -8.16
C VAL A 6 -1.05 -7.57 -7.41
N GLU A 7 -1.12 -7.25 -6.12
CA GLU A 7 -2.32 -7.46 -5.33
C GLU A 7 -2.37 -6.42 -4.23
N VAL A 8 -3.56 -5.86 -3.99
CA VAL A 8 -3.77 -4.94 -2.88
C VAL A 8 -5.16 -5.19 -2.31
N LYS A 9 -5.26 -5.14 -0.97
CA LYS A 9 -6.52 -5.29 -0.26
C LYS A 9 -6.59 -4.28 0.86
N PRO A 10 -7.68 -3.52 0.97
CA PRO A 10 -7.86 -2.63 2.12
C PRO A 10 -8.24 -3.44 3.35
N GLU A 11 -7.70 -3.06 4.49
CA GLU A 11 -7.97 -3.71 5.76
C GLU A 11 -8.32 -2.66 6.82
N PRO A 12 -8.88 -3.06 7.96
CA PRO A 12 -9.24 -2.11 9.00
C PRO A 12 -8.06 -1.27 9.47
N ASP A 13 -8.38 -0.09 10.03
CA ASP A 13 -7.39 0.83 10.60
C ASP A 13 -6.44 1.40 9.55
N TYR A 14 -6.95 1.65 8.33
CA TYR A 14 -6.17 2.25 7.25
C TYR A 14 -4.94 1.43 6.91
N CYS A 15 -5.10 0.13 6.96
CA CYS A 15 -4.05 -0.81 6.62
C CYS A 15 -4.27 -1.34 5.21
N LEU A 16 -3.18 -1.57 4.50
CA LEU A 16 -3.23 -2.16 3.17
C LEU A 16 -2.38 -3.42 3.17
N PHE A 17 -2.96 -4.52 2.71
CA PHE A 17 -2.18 -5.69 2.37
C PHE A 17 -1.73 -5.56 0.92
N VAL A 18 -0.44 -5.73 0.67
CA VAL A 18 0.09 -5.63 -0.69
C VAL A 18 1.00 -6.82 -0.97
N ARG A 19 0.98 -7.26 -2.22
CA ARG A 19 1.91 -8.27 -2.72
C ARG A 19 2.58 -7.73 -3.95
N PHE A 20 3.87 -7.95 -4.04
CA PHE A 20 4.69 -7.46 -5.15
C PHE A 20 4.99 -8.56 -6.15
N GLN A 21 5.48 -8.16 -7.30
CA GLN A 21 5.70 -9.07 -8.42
C GLN A 21 6.70 -10.18 -8.07
N ASP A 22 7.67 -9.90 -7.21
CA ASP A 22 8.65 -10.91 -6.81
C ASP A 22 8.16 -11.83 -5.71
N GLY A 23 6.93 -11.65 -5.26
CA GLY A 23 6.34 -12.50 -4.20
C GLY A 23 6.41 -11.91 -2.81
N LEU A 24 7.14 -10.83 -2.60
CA LEU A 24 7.16 -10.19 -1.29
C LEU A 24 5.75 -9.67 -0.98
N ALA A 25 5.29 -9.90 0.24
CA ALA A 25 3.97 -9.44 0.66
C ALA A 25 4.05 -8.95 2.10
N GLY A 26 3.12 -8.07 2.46
CA GLY A 26 3.07 -7.56 3.82
C GLY A 26 2.00 -6.50 3.94
N ARG A 27 2.02 -5.81 5.07
CA ARG A 27 1.03 -4.79 5.36
C ARG A 27 1.68 -3.45 5.60
N VAL A 28 1.01 -2.42 5.09
CA VAL A 28 1.41 -1.03 5.28
C VAL A 28 0.26 -0.31 5.95
N ARG A 29 0.53 0.34 7.08
CA ARG A 29 -0.47 1.11 7.78
C ARG A 29 -0.24 2.57 7.51
N LEU A 30 -1.28 3.26 7.05
CA LEU A 30 -1.21 4.70 6.79
C LEU A 30 -1.58 5.42 8.08
N LYS A 31 -0.65 6.21 8.59
CA LYS A 31 -0.88 6.93 9.84
C LYS A 31 -1.72 8.18 9.58
N GLN A 32 -2.50 8.57 10.57
CA GLN A 32 -3.38 9.73 10.45
C GLN A 32 -2.62 10.98 10.05
N GLU A 33 -1.43 11.17 10.59
CA GLU A 33 -0.65 12.35 10.27
C GLU A 33 -0.15 12.36 8.82
N GLU A 34 -0.18 11.23 8.14
CA GLU A 34 0.18 11.15 6.73
C GLU A 34 -1.01 11.45 5.82
N LEU A 35 -2.22 11.42 6.36
CA LEU A 35 -3.43 11.59 5.56
C LEU A 35 -3.82 13.05 5.50
N THR A 36 -2.94 13.86 4.95
CA THR A 36 -3.13 15.30 4.79
C THR A 36 -2.83 15.67 3.35
N GLY A 37 -3.17 16.90 2.99
CA GLY A 37 -2.92 17.37 1.63
C GLY A 37 -3.60 16.48 0.61
N ALA A 38 -2.85 16.00 -0.36
CA ALA A 38 -3.39 15.16 -1.43
C ALA A 38 -3.95 13.84 -0.90
N LEU A 39 -3.50 13.37 0.26
CA LEU A 39 -3.97 12.12 0.83
C LEU A 39 -5.13 12.29 1.80
N ALA A 40 -5.58 13.52 2.02
CA ALA A 40 -6.67 13.76 2.97
C ALA A 40 -7.96 12.98 2.65
N PRO A 41 -8.34 12.76 1.38
CA PRO A 41 -9.55 11.98 1.11
C PRO A 41 -9.50 10.56 1.65
N LEU A 42 -8.32 10.01 1.88
CA LEU A 42 -8.19 8.65 2.40
C LEU A 42 -8.64 8.51 3.84
N ARG A 43 -8.91 9.61 4.53
CA ARG A 43 -9.46 9.55 5.88
C ARG A 43 -10.89 8.99 5.89
N ASP A 44 -11.59 9.09 4.76
CA ASP A 44 -12.91 8.49 4.61
C ASP A 44 -12.70 7.01 4.31
N VAL A 45 -13.18 6.15 5.20
CA VAL A 45 -13.00 4.70 5.06
C VAL A 45 -13.58 4.20 3.75
N GLN A 46 -14.73 4.72 3.34
CA GLN A 46 -15.35 4.28 2.10
C GLN A 46 -14.51 4.64 0.89
N PHE A 47 -13.87 5.80 0.92
CA PHE A 47 -12.97 6.18 -0.15
C PHE A 47 -11.70 5.33 -0.11
N PHE A 48 -11.17 5.09 1.08
CA PHE A 48 -9.98 4.26 1.27
C PHE A 48 -10.18 2.87 0.66
N GLU A 49 -11.38 2.33 0.78
CA GLU A 49 -11.69 1.00 0.26
C GLU A 49 -11.78 0.93 -1.25
N GLN A 50 -11.73 2.06 -1.93
CA GLN A 50 -11.75 2.09 -3.39
C GLN A 50 -10.35 1.93 -4.00
N VAL A 51 -9.40 1.51 -3.21
CA VAL A 51 -8.03 1.31 -3.66
C VAL A 51 -7.96 0.34 -4.84
N PHE A 52 -7.07 0.61 -5.77
CA PHE A 52 -6.85 -0.27 -6.92
C PHE A 52 -5.39 -0.19 -7.33
N ILE A 53 -5.00 -1.02 -8.31
CA ILE A 53 -3.64 -1.04 -8.82
C ILE A 53 -3.63 -0.33 -10.17
N ASP A 54 -2.73 0.65 -10.31
CA ASP A 54 -2.58 1.42 -11.53
C ASP A 54 -1.11 1.33 -11.93
N TYR A 55 -0.83 0.57 -12.99
CA TYR A 55 0.54 0.38 -13.50
C TYR A 55 1.51 -0.01 -12.39
N GLY A 56 1.11 -0.97 -11.56
CA GLY A 56 1.97 -1.49 -10.51
C GLY A 56 2.03 -0.64 -9.26
N ALA A 57 1.25 0.44 -9.18
CA ALA A 57 1.20 1.30 -8.00
C ALA A 57 -0.16 1.21 -7.34
N VAL A 58 -0.17 1.33 -6.03
CA VAL A 58 -1.42 1.42 -5.28
C VAL A 58 -2.00 2.81 -5.49
N ALA A 59 -3.26 2.89 -5.88
CA ALA A 59 -3.88 4.15 -6.26
C ALA A 59 -5.33 4.22 -5.82
N TRP A 60 -5.86 5.43 -5.82
CA TRP A 60 -7.28 5.71 -5.53
C TRP A 60 -7.80 6.68 -6.58
N PRO A 61 -9.12 6.75 -6.76
CA PRO A 61 -9.68 7.74 -7.70
C PRO A 61 -9.20 9.15 -7.36
N GLY A 62 -9.04 9.98 -8.40
CA GLY A 62 -8.59 11.35 -8.19
C GLY A 62 -7.09 11.53 -8.26
N GLU A 63 -6.39 10.60 -8.91
CA GLU A 63 -4.95 10.68 -9.13
C GLU A 63 -4.14 10.63 -7.83
N ILE A 64 -4.65 9.90 -6.86
CA ILE A 64 -3.95 9.67 -5.61
C ILE A 64 -3.22 8.33 -5.74
N ASP A 65 -1.92 8.30 -5.49
CA ASP A 65 -1.17 7.06 -5.55
C ASP A 65 -0.04 7.06 -4.53
N LEU A 66 0.49 5.88 -4.29
CA LEU A 66 1.63 5.69 -3.40
C LEU A 66 2.78 5.07 -4.20
N ALA A 67 3.99 5.52 -3.91
CA ALA A 67 5.17 5.03 -4.62
C ALA A 67 5.39 3.54 -4.30
N PRO A 68 5.36 2.66 -5.30
CA PRO A 68 5.48 1.22 -5.01
C PRO A 68 6.86 0.84 -4.49
N ASP A 69 7.92 1.49 -4.96
CA ASP A 69 9.25 1.19 -4.49
C ASP A 69 9.43 1.57 -3.02
N ALA A 70 8.81 2.67 -2.58
CA ALA A 70 8.85 3.05 -1.17
C ALA A 70 8.11 2.04 -0.30
N MET A 71 6.96 1.55 -0.78
CA MET A 71 6.22 0.53 -0.05
C MET A 71 7.00 -0.78 0.00
N TYR A 72 7.65 -1.13 -1.10
CA TYR A 72 8.48 -2.33 -1.13
C TYR A 72 9.57 -2.25 -0.08
N ALA A 73 10.29 -1.13 -0.01
CA ALA A 73 11.37 -0.97 0.95
C ALA A 73 10.85 -1.04 2.38
N GLN A 74 9.69 -0.46 2.63
CA GLN A 74 9.11 -0.47 3.96
C GLN A 74 8.77 -1.90 4.40
N ILE A 75 8.16 -2.67 3.53
CA ILE A 75 7.76 -4.03 3.85
C ILE A 75 8.98 -4.93 3.97
N ALA A 76 9.93 -4.78 3.07
CA ALA A 76 11.16 -5.59 3.11
C ALA A 76 11.96 -5.34 4.38
N GLY A 77 11.82 -4.14 4.97
CA GLY A 77 12.55 -3.81 6.18
C GLY A 77 11.82 -4.15 7.47
N GLN A 78 10.61 -4.71 7.39
CA GLN A 78 9.88 -5.06 8.60
C GLN A 78 10.53 -6.23 9.30
N PRO A 79 10.61 -6.16 10.62
CA PRO A 79 11.28 -7.24 11.37
C PRO A 79 10.45 -8.48 11.58
N ASP A 80 9.14 -8.42 11.36
CA ASP A 80 8.30 -9.58 11.58
C ASP A 80 8.40 -10.51 10.38
N GLY A 81 7.80 -11.64 10.48
CA GLY A 81 7.99 -12.68 9.50
C GLY A 81 7.10 -12.61 8.30
N LEU A 82 6.48 -11.49 8.04
CA LEU A 82 5.63 -11.39 6.88
C LEU A 82 6.42 -11.33 5.59
N GLN A 83 7.66 -10.92 5.66
CA GLN A 83 8.46 -10.99 4.47
C GLN A 83 8.72 -12.43 4.16
N HIS A 84 8.92 -12.68 2.91
CA HIS A 84 9.25 -14.01 2.50
C HIS A 84 10.54 -14.41 3.16
N VAL A 85 10.63 -15.64 3.45
CA VAL A 85 11.77 -16.17 4.11
C VAL A 85 12.79 -16.51 3.10
N GLY A 86 12.94 -15.99 2.28
CA GLY A 86 13.81 -16.29 1.24
C GLY A 86 14.90 -16.72 1.11
#